data_e8aaa08d383644d9cb51142aee0c3603
#
_entry.id   e8aaa08d383644d9cb51142aee0c3603
#
_cell.length_a   1.000
_cell.length_b   1.000
_cell.length_c   1.000
_cell.angle_alpha   90.00
_cell.angle_beta   90.00
_cell.angle_gamma   90.00
#
_symmetry.space_group_name_H-M   'P 1'
#
loop_
_entity.id
_entity.type
_entity.pdbx_description
1 polymer ?
#
loop_
_entity_poly.entity_id
_entity_poly.type
_entity_poly.pdbx_seq_one_letter_code
_entity_poly.pdbx_strand_id
1 'polypeptide(L)'
;IMVYNENNTSKHIICYDQASSQFNRWEFKSDGSNTFWIGKWNKADKSMTWNYIDFSNYGINGKIIENFNSKDIIKIKTVMKDKTEKTLLRINSTKKKI
;
A
#
# COMPACT_ATOMS: atom_id res chain seq x y z
N ILE A 1 3.19 -15.04 -5.34
CA ILE A 1 2.63 -13.90 -6.08
C ILE A 1 1.13 -13.88 -5.89
N MET A 2 0.62 -12.72 -5.53
CA MET A 2 -0.81 -12.51 -5.39
C MET A 2 -1.26 -11.45 -6.40
N VAL A 3 -2.33 -11.73 -7.14
CA VAL A 3 -2.90 -10.80 -8.12
C VAL A 3 -4.38 -10.64 -7.81
N TYR A 4 -4.86 -9.40 -7.69
CA TYR A 4 -6.28 -9.16 -7.48
C TYR A 4 -6.71 -7.84 -8.13
N ASN A 5 -8.00 -7.76 -8.44
CA ASN A 5 -8.65 -6.54 -8.94
C ASN A 5 -9.44 -5.89 -7.83
N GLU A 6 -9.35 -4.58 -7.74
CA GLU A 6 -10.11 -3.78 -6.80
C GLU A 6 -10.99 -2.81 -7.57
N ASN A 7 -12.31 -2.92 -7.38
CA ASN A 7 -13.34 -2.07 -8.01
C ASN A 7 -13.25 -1.99 -9.54
N ASN A 8 -12.68 -3.00 -10.19
CA ASN A 8 -12.48 -3.04 -11.64
C ASN A 8 -11.67 -1.86 -12.20
N THR A 9 -11.05 -1.04 -11.34
CA THR A 9 -10.28 0.14 -11.74
C THR A 9 -8.79 0.00 -11.51
N SER A 10 -8.38 -0.95 -10.71
CA SER A 10 -6.96 -1.21 -10.45
C SER A 10 -6.68 -2.70 -10.30
N LYS A 11 -5.44 -3.06 -10.59
CA LYS A 11 -4.92 -4.40 -10.39
C LYS A 11 -3.66 -4.32 -9.52
N HIS A 12 -3.59 -5.15 -8.50
CA HIS A 12 -2.46 -5.20 -7.59
C HIS A 12 -1.72 -6.52 -7.75
N ILE A 13 -0.40 -6.45 -7.82
CA ILE A 13 0.47 -7.62 -7.83
C ILE A 13 1.39 -7.49 -6.62
N ILE A 14 1.31 -8.47 -5.72
CA ILE A 14 2.08 -8.49 -4.49
C ILE A 14 2.95 -9.73 -4.48
N CYS A 15 4.25 -9.57 -4.25
CA CYS A 15 5.17 -10.69 -4.08
C CYS A 15 6.13 -10.42 -2.93
N TYR A 16 6.66 -11.50 -2.36
CA TYR A 16 7.65 -11.43 -1.30
C TYR A 16 9.04 -11.61 -1.88
N ASP A 17 9.96 -10.69 -1.56
CA ASP A 17 11.36 -10.77 -1.95
C ASP A 17 12.17 -11.33 -0.78
N GLN A 18 12.62 -12.56 -0.90
CA GLN A 18 13.40 -13.23 0.14
C GLN A 18 14.74 -12.55 0.39
N ALA A 19 15.37 -12.03 -0.64
CA ALA A 19 16.70 -11.42 -0.51
C ALA A 19 16.68 -10.19 0.39
N SER A 20 15.64 -9.36 0.28
CA SER A 20 15.48 -8.14 1.09
C SER A 20 14.55 -8.32 2.29
N SER A 21 13.89 -9.48 2.40
CA SER A 21 12.86 -9.73 3.41
C SER A 21 11.74 -8.70 3.38
N GLN A 22 11.34 -8.28 2.19
CA GLN A 22 10.32 -7.25 1.97
C GLN A 22 9.27 -7.74 1.00
N PHE A 23 8.09 -7.14 1.08
CA PHE A 23 7.04 -7.33 0.11
C PHE A 23 7.10 -6.23 -0.93
N ASN A 24 6.88 -6.59 -2.20
CA ASN A 24 6.79 -5.65 -3.30
C ASN A 24 5.35 -5.64 -3.80
N ARG A 25 4.78 -4.45 -4.00
CA ARG A 25 3.41 -4.30 -4.47
C ARG A 25 3.39 -3.34 -5.65
N TRP A 26 2.90 -3.81 -6.78
CA TRP A 26 2.63 -3.01 -7.96
C TRP A 26 1.12 -2.78 -8.06
N GLU A 27 0.72 -1.55 -8.30
CA GLU A 27 -0.65 -1.20 -8.58
C GLU A 27 -0.73 -0.62 -9.99
N PHE A 28 -1.60 -1.20 -10.83
CA PHE A 28 -1.84 -0.75 -12.20
C PHE A 28 -3.28 -0.26 -12.28
N LYS A 29 -3.45 1.00 -12.70
CA LYS A 29 -4.76 1.62 -12.78
C LYS A 29 -5.28 1.62 -14.21
N SER A 30 -6.60 1.71 -14.37
CA SER A 30 -7.25 1.69 -15.69
C SER A 30 -6.88 2.90 -16.55
N ASP A 31 -6.41 4.00 -15.96
CA ASP A 31 -5.95 5.19 -16.68
C ASP A 31 -4.52 5.06 -17.22
N GLY A 32 -3.88 3.91 -17.03
CA GLY A 32 -2.52 3.64 -17.46
C GLY A 32 -1.45 4.03 -16.47
N SER A 33 -1.79 4.66 -15.36
CA SER A 33 -0.82 4.97 -14.31
C SER A 33 -0.50 3.73 -13.47
N ASN A 34 0.65 3.76 -12.82
CA ASN A 34 1.04 2.70 -11.90
C ASN A 34 1.80 3.27 -10.72
N THR A 35 1.77 2.53 -9.61
CA THR A 35 2.53 2.85 -8.41
C THR A 35 3.25 1.62 -7.91
N PHE A 36 4.36 1.83 -7.21
CA PHE A 36 5.13 0.76 -6.59
C PHE A 36 5.34 1.06 -5.12
N TRP A 37 5.17 0.03 -4.29
CA TRP A 37 5.24 0.13 -2.83
C TRP A 37 6.11 -0.99 -2.29
N ILE A 38 6.89 -0.69 -1.26
CA ILE A 38 7.65 -1.69 -0.52
C ILE A 38 7.00 -1.85 0.85
N GLY A 39 6.67 -3.08 1.20
CA GLY A 39 5.96 -3.40 2.42
C GLY A 39 6.79 -4.17 3.43
N LYS A 40 6.55 -3.88 4.70
CA LYS A 40 7.12 -4.63 5.81
C LYS A 40 6.02 -5.05 6.77
N TRP A 41 6.08 -6.31 7.17
CA TRP A 41 5.15 -6.86 8.16
C TRP A 41 5.66 -6.60 9.57
N ASN A 42 4.80 -6.07 10.43
CA ASN A 42 5.07 -5.92 11.85
C ASN A 42 4.28 -6.98 12.60
N LYS A 43 5.00 -7.98 13.12
CA LYS A 43 4.40 -9.12 13.81
C LYS A 43 3.75 -8.71 15.13
N ALA A 44 4.33 -7.75 15.84
CA ALA A 44 3.81 -7.30 17.14
C ALA A 44 2.45 -6.63 17.00
N ASP A 45 2.31 -5.77 15.99
CA ASP A 45 1.07 -5.01 15.74
C ASP A 45 0.10 -5.74 14.82
N LYS A 46 0.53 -6.83 14.20
CA LYS A 46 -0.21 -7.49 13.11
C LYS A 46 -0.61 -6.49 12.03
N SER A 47 0.36 -5.74 11.56
CA SER A 47 0.15 -4.72 10.54
C SER A 47 1.14 -4.84 9.41
N MET A 48 0.71 -4.40 8.23
CA MET A 48 1.56 -4.26 7.05
C MET A 48 1.70 -2.78 6.76
N THR A 49 2.94 -2.30 6.65
CA THR A 49 3.22 -0.92 6.28
C THR A 49 3.82 -0.91 4.89
N TRP A 50 3.16 -0.20 3.97
CA TRP A 50 3.62 0.00 2.59
C TRP A 50 4.17 1.39 2.45
N ASN A 51 5.39 1.52 1.92
CA ASN A 51 6.01 2.80 1.62
C ASN A 51 6.06 3.00 0.11
N TYR A 52 5.56 4.14 -0.35
CA TYR A 52 5.54 4.50 -1.76
C TYR A 52 6.96 4.75 -2.27
N ILE A 53 7.26 4.21 -3.45
CA ILE A 53 8.53 4.47 -4.14
C ILE A 53 8.27 5.45 -5.28
N ASP A 54 8.84 6.63 -5.16
CA ASP A 54 8.66 7.71 -6.11
C ASP A 54 9.72 7.65 -7.22
N PHE A 55 9.43 6.90 -8.28
CA PHE A 55 10.35 6.77 -9.41
C PHE A 55 10.53 8.06 -10.20
N SER A 56 9.56 8.96 -10.12
CA SER A 56 9.60 10.24 -10.84
C SER A 56 10.45 11.27 -10.14
N ASN A 57 10.84 11.01 -8.90
CA ASN A 57 11.66 11.88 -8.08
C ASN A 57 11.04 13.27 -7.85
N TYR A 58 9.72 13.32 -7.71
CA TYR A 58 8.98 14.55 -7.39
C TYR A 58 8.96 14.87 -5.90
N GLY A 59 9.53 13.99 -5.07
CA GLY A 59 9.53 14.17 -3.62
C GLY A 59 8.22 13.75 -2.96
N ILE A 60 7.45 12.90 -3.60
CA ILE A 60 6.20 12.38 -3.05
C ILE A 60 6.51 11.31 -2.01
N ASN A 61 5.93 11.44 -0.82
CA ASN A 61 5.96 10.43 0.23
C ASN A 61 4.57 9.83 0.37
N GLY A 62 4.51 8.51 0.44
CA GLY A 62 3.26 7.81 0.64
C GLY A 62 3.41 6.66 1.59
N LYS A 63 2.37 6.42 2.38
CA LYS A 63 2.34 5.30 3.32
C LYS A 63 0.94 4.73 3.39
N ILE A 64 0.85 3.41 3.30
CA ILE A 64 -0.38 2.67 3.55
C ILE A 64 -0.11 1.76 4.74
N ILE A 65 -0.97 1.83 5.76
CA ILE A 65 -0.89 0.95 6.92
C ILE A 65 -2.16 0.12 6.95
N GLU A 66 -1.99 -1.20 6.88
CA GLU A 66 -3.08 -2.17 6.95
C GLU A 66 -2.98 -2.88 8.30
N ASN A 67 -3.99 -2.71 9.15
CA ASN A 67 -4.01 -3.31 10.48
C ASN A 67 -4.97 -4.51 10.49
N PHE A 68 -4.43 -5.67 10.85
CA PHE A 68 -5.13 -6.95 10.84
C PHE A 68 -5.53 -7.42 12.25
N ASN A 69 -5.44 -6.56 13.26
CA ASN A 69 -5.70 -6.92 14.64
C ASN A 69 -7.18 -7.26 14.91
N SER A 70 -8.09 -6.67 14.15
CA SER A 70 -9.51 -6.99 14.30
C SER A 70 -9.82 -8.36 13.72
N LYS A 71 -10.76 -9.06 14.35
CA LYS A 71 -11.20 -10.39 13.90
C LYS A 71 -11.88 -10.33 12.52
N ASP A 72 -12.67 -9.31 12.26
CA ASP A 72 -13.59 -9.28 11.13
C ASP A 72 -13.21 -8.29 10.04
N ILE A 73 -12.42 -7.27 10.35
CA ILE A 73 -12.10 -6.20 9.41
C ILE A 73 -10.61 -5.92 9.37
N ILE A 74 -10.18 -5.35 8.25
CA ILE A 74 -8.85 -4.78 8.07
C ILE A 74 -9.02 -3.27 8.05
N LYS A 75 -8.33 -2.56 8.94
CA LYS A 75 -8.32 -1.10 8.96
C LYS A 75 -7.18 -0.61 8.08
N ILE A 76 -7.48 0.26 7.13
CA ILE A 76 -6.51 0.74 6.15
C ILE A 76 -6.41 2.24 6.26
N LYS A 77 -5.19 2.75 6.43
CA LYS A 77 -4.90 4.17 6.47
C LYS A 77 -3.89 4.51 5.39
N THR A 78 -4.26 5.42 4.50
CA THR A 78 -3.40 5.87 3.41
C THR A 78 -3.14 7.36 3.55
N VAL A 79 -1.87 7.76 3.50
CA VAL A 79 -1.46 9.16 3.55
C VAL A 79 -0.41 9.41 2.47
N MET A 80 -0.64 10.43 1.64
CA MET A 80 0.33 10.89 0.65
C MET A 80 0.67 12.34 0.95
N LYS A 81 1.94 12.68 0.86
CA LYS A 81 2.45 14.02 1.12
C LYS A 81 3.41 14.47 0.02
N ASP A 82 3.47 15.78 -0.23
CA ASP A 82 4.46 16.34 -1.15
C ASP A 82 5.81 16.57 -0.43
N LYS A 83 6.80 17.08 -1.17
CA LYS A 83 8.15 17.33 -0.64
C LYS A 83 8.18 18.36 0.47
N THR A 84 7.13 19.18 0.63
CA THR A 84 7.02 20.18 1.70
C THR A 84 6.25 19.63 2.90
N GLU A 85 5.96 18.33 2.95
CA GLU A 85 5.18 17.65 3.96
C GLU A 85 3.70 18.05 3.98
N LYS A 86 3.22 18.70 2.91
CA LYS A 86 1.81 19.01 2.76
C LYS A 86 1.04 17.75 2.38
N THR A 87 -0.04 17.48 3.09
CA THR A 87 -0.89 16.32 2.82
C THR A 87 -1.63 16.49 1.50
N LEU A 88 -1.38 15.59 0.55
CA LEU A 88 -2.07 15.55 -0.74
C LEU A 88 -3.31 14.68 -0.70
N LEU A 89 -3.25 13.61 0.10
CA LEU A 89 -4.32 12.63 0.20
C LEU A 89 -4.29 11.98 1.57
N ARG A 90 -5.47 11.82 2.17
CA ARG A 90 -5.62 11.05 3.41
C ARG A 90 -6.92 10.25 3.32
N ILE A 91 -6.80 8.94 3.40
CA ILE A 91 -7.95 8.04 3.33
C ILE A 91 -7.89 7.09 4.52
N ASN A 92 -9.01 6.96 5.22
CA ASN A 92 -9.22 5.92 6.22
C ASN A 92 -10.34 5.03 5.71
N SER A 93 -10.09 3.75 5.60
CA SER A 93 -11.08 2.81 5.11
C SER A 93 -11.02 1.50 5.89
N THR A 94 -12.02 0.67 5.68
CA THR A 94 -12.06 -0.66 6.25
C THR A 94 -12.38 -1.66 5.15
N LYS A 95 -11.84 -2.85 5.29
CA LYS A 95 -12.12 -3.95 4.38
C LYS A 95 -12.51 -5.16 5.21
N LYS A 96 -13.59 -5.83 4.81
CA LYS A 96 -14.05 -7.03 5.50
C LYS A 96 -13.09 -8.19 5.22
N LYS A 97 -12.71 -8.92 6.27
CA LYS A 97 -11.99 -10.18 6.12
C LYS A 97 -12.93 -11.24 5.56
N ILE A 98 -12.39 -12.07 4.70
CA ILE A 98 -13.12 -13.19 4.13
C ILE A 98 -12.85 -14.45 4.93
#